data_c38dfb210cf077f56886be082028abe5
#
_entry.id   c38dfb210cf077f56886be082028abe5
#
_cell.length_a   1.000
_cell.length_b   1.000
_cell.length_c   1.000
_cell.angle_alpha   90.00
_cell.angle_beta   90.00
_cell.angle_gamma   90.00
#
_symmetry.space_group_name_H-M   'P 1'
#
loop_
_entity.id
_entity.type
_entity.pdbx_description
1 polymer ?
#
loop_
_entity_poly.entity_id
_entity_poly.type
_entity_poly.pdbx_seq_one_letter_code
_entity_poly.pdbx_strand_id
1 'polypeptide(L)'
;MPRPAAHADPFLAVADPTRRAILDQLRDGDAPVTQLAAAFDMTRPAVSRHLRVLRAARLVRERRGGSDGRQRIYQLTPDPLREVARWAEGYTVFWRGGLSRLKRHVERGAGPSRRER
;
A
#
# COMPACT_ATOMS: atom_id res chain seq x y z
N MET A 1 -13.06 24.00 -7.45
CA MET A 1 -12.87 22.69 -7.95
C MET A 1 -13.33 21.63 -6.97
N PRO A 2 -14.24 20.82 -7.38
CA PRO A 2 -14.70 19.80 -6.46
C PRO A 2 -13.63 18.76 -6.20
N ARG A 3 -13.58 18.33 -4.97
CA ARG A 3 -12.69 17.30 -4.60
C ARG A 3 -13.35 15.99 -4.80
N PRO A 4 -12.64 14.95 -5.20
CA PRO A 4 -13.22 13.62 -5.21
C PRO A 4 -13.65 13.24 -3.80
N ALA A 5 -14.59 12.38 -3.69
CA ALA A 5 -15.00 11.88 -2.40
C ALA A 5 -13.79 11.28 -1.70
N ALA A 6 -13.62 11.61 -0.42
CA ALA A 6 -12.44 11.20 0.31
C ALA A 6 -12.23 9.69 0.27
N HIS A 7 -13.33 8.92 0.35
CA HIS A 7 -13.22 7.46 0.38
C HIS A 7 -12.84 6.86 -0.98
N ALA A 8 -12.86 7.66 -2.04
CA ALA A 8 -12.47 7.20 -3.38
C ALA A 8 -11.04 7.61 -3.74
N ASP A 9 -10.32 8.22 -2.82
CA ASP A 9 -9.00 8.76 -3.08
C ASP A 9 -7.93 7.73 -2.72
N PRO A 10 -7.07 7.32 -3.66
CA PRO A 10 -6.03 6.36 -3.34
C PRO A 10 -5.04 6.87 -2.28
N PHE A 11 -4.77 8.17 -2.24
CA PHE A 11 -3.91 8.72 -1.20
C PHE A 11 -4.50 8.50 0.19
N LEU A 12 -5.78 8.76 0.31
CA LEU A 12 -6.45 8.57 1.59
C LEU A 12 -6.52 7.10 1.96
N ALA A 13 -6.77 6.25 0.97
CA ALA A 13 -6.86 4.81 1.21
C ALA A 13 -5.56 4.25 1.75
N VAL A 14 -4.40 4.72 1.26
CA VAL A 14 -3.11 4.20 1.71
C VAL A 14 -2.55 4.99 2.89
N ALA A 15 -3.30 5.95 3.42
CA ALA A 15 -2.83 6.71 4.58
C ALA A 15 -2.88 5.87 5.86
N ASP A 16 -3.65 4.81 5.89
CA ASP A 16 -3.82 4.00 7.07
C ASP A 16 -2.89 2.78 7.01
N PRO A 17 -2.08 2.53 8.07
CA PRO A 17 -1.13 1.42 8.03
C PRO A 17 -1.78 0.04 7.91
N THR A 18 -2.97 -0.14 8.49
CA THR A 18 -3.67 -1.42 8.37
C THR A 18 -4.10 -1.67 6.93
N ARG A 19 -4.59 -0.62 6.27
CA ARG A 19 -4.97 -0.77 4.87
C ARG A 19 -3.77 -1.07 3.99
N ARG A 20 -2.61 -0.45 4.26
CA ARG A 20 -1.40 -0.80 3.52
C ARG A 20 -1.01 -2.25 3.75
N ALA A 21 -1.15 -2.73 5.00
CA ALA A 21 -0.84 -4.12 5.31
C ALA A 21 -1.77 -5.09 4.58
N ILE A 22 -3.03 -4.72 4.45
CA ILE A 22 -3.98 -5.54 3.69
C ILE A 22 -3.57 -5.60 2.22
N LEU A 23 -3.18 -4.48 1.63
CA LEU A 23 -2.71 -4.47 0.26
C LEU A 23 -1.47 -5.33 0.10
N ASP A 24 -0.55 -5.28 1.06
CA ASP A 24 0.65 -6.12 1.03
C ASP A 24 0.30 -7.60 1.05
N GLN A 25 -0.70 -7.96 1.86
CA GLN A 25 -1.15 -9.33 1.94
C GLN A 25 -1.74 -9.78 0.59
N LEU A 26 -2.55 -8.92 -0.02
CA LEU A 26 -3.18 -9.24 -1.29
C LEU A 26 -2.19 -9.25 -2.45
N ARG A 27 -1.06 -8.58 -2.29
CA ARG A 27 0.01 -8.66 -3.30
C ARG A 27 0.53 -10.08 -3.42
N ASP A 28 0.49 -10.84 -2.34
CA ASP A 28 0.95 -12.22 -2.34
C ASP A 28 -0.10 -13.19 -2.85
N GLY A 29 -1.33 -12.77 -2.97
CA GLY A 29 -2.41 -13.63 -3.50
C GLY A 29 -3.76 -13.14 -3.05
N ASP A 30 -4.77 -13.51 -3.80
CA ASP A 30 -6.16 -13.18 -3.47
C ASP A 30 -6.54 -13.87 -2.16
N ALA A 31 -7.44 -13.25 -1.41
CA ALA A 31 -7.82 -13.79 -0.10
C ALA A 31 -9.24 -13.43 0.26
N PRO A 32 -9.96 -14.34 0.94
CA PRO A 32 -11.26 -14.01 1.48
C PRO A 32 -11.14 -13.16 2.74
N VAL A 33 -12.23 -12.47 3.10
CA VAL A 33 -12.21 -11.59 4.27
C VAL A 33 -11.87 -12.37 5.55
N THR A 34 -12.28 -13.64 5.62
CA THR A 34 -12.01 -14.45 6.81
C THR A 34 -10.52 -14.68 6.99
N GLN A 35 -9.80 -14.90 5.90
CA GLN A 35 -8.37 -15.08 5.95
C GLN A 35 -7.65 -13.79 6.34
N LEU A 36 -8.12 -12.67 5.80
CA LEU A 36 -7.53 -11.37 6.16
C LEU A 36 -7.77 -11.05 7.63
N ALA A 37 -8.98 -11.31 8.11
CA ALA A 37 -9.31 -11.05 9.52
C ALA A 37 -8.41 -11.88 10.44
N ALA A 38 -8.20 -13.13 10.11
CA ALA A 38 -7.35 -14.00 10.91
C ALA A 38 -5.89 -13.52 10.87
N ALA A 39 -5.42 -13.11 9.71
CA ALA A 39 -4.04 -12.68 9.54
C ALA A 39 -3.71 -11.43 10.35
N PHE A 40 -4.69 -10.55 10.52
CA PHE A 40 -4.46 -9.28 11.22
C PHE A 40 -5.04 -9.26 12.63
N ASP A 41 -5.56 -10.39 13.08
CA ASP A 41 -6.17 -10.49 14.42
C ASP A 41 -7.23 -9.40 14.59
N MET A 42 -8.12 -9.30 13.61
CA MET A 42 -9.17 -8.30 13.60
C MET A 42 -10.51 -8.98 13.41
N THR A 43 -11.56 -8.29 13.78
CA THR A 43 -12.90 -8.80 13.50
C THR A 43 -13.22 -8.64 12.02
N ARG A 44 -14.11 -9.48 11.52
CA ARG A 44 -14.52 -9.38 10.12
C ARG A 44 -15.14 -8.03 9.79
N PRO A 45 -16.02 -7.46 10.64
CA PRO A 45 -16.52 -6.11 10.34
C PRO A 45 -15.45 -5.04 10.25
N ALA A 46 -14.40 -5.14 11.07
CA ALA A 46 -13.31 -4.17 11.04
C ALA A 46 -12.54 -4.27 9.72
N VAL A 47 -12.21 -5.49 9.30
CA VAL A 47 -11.54 -5.71 8.03
C VAL A 47 -12.43 -5.27 6.88
N SER A 48 -13.72 -5.59 6.95
CA SER A 48 -14.66 -5.20 5.90
C SER A 48 -14.74 -3.70 5.73
N ARG A 49 -14.59 -2.95 6.82
CA ARG A 49 -14.60 -1.49 6.75
C ARG A 49 -13.38 -0.99 5.98
N HIS A 50 -12.21 -1.56 6.27
CA HIS A 50 -10.99 -1.20 5.53
C HIS A 50 -11.09 -1.59 4.06
N LEU A 51 -11.66 -2.76 3.80
CA LEU A 51 -11.82 -3.23 2.42
C LEU A 51 -12.78 -2.33 1.64
N ARG A 52 -13.80 -1.79 2.33
CA ARG A 52 -14.72 -0.88 1.66
C ARG A 52 -14.01 0.39 1.20
N VAL A 53 -13.13 0.93 2.02
CA VAL A 53 -12.35 2.11 1.65
C VAL A 53 -11.42 1.78 0.48
N LEU A 54 -10.73 0.65 0.55
CA LEU A 54 -9.83 0.24 -0.52
C LEU A 54 -10.58 -0.01 -1.82
N ARG A 55 -11.77 -0.56 -1.73
CA ARG A 55 -12.59 -0.85 -2.89
C ARG A 55 -13.10 0.43 -3.54
N ALA A 56 -13.51 1.41 -2.73
CA ALA A 56 -13.95 2.70 -3.24
C ALA A 56 -12.82 3.42 -3.97
N ALA A 57 -11.57 3.21 -3.55
CA ALA A 57 -10.40 3.76 -4.20
C ALA A 57 -9.92 2.90 -5.37
N ARG A 58 -10.62 1.81 -5.66
CA ARG A 58 -10.31 0.87 -6.76
C ARG A 58 -8.96 0.17 -6.59
N LEU A 59 -8.53 0.04 -5.36
CA LEU A 59 -7.28 -0.65 -5.05
C LEU A 59 -7.48 -2.15 -4.86
N VAL A 60 -8.71 -2.55 -4.61
CA VAL A 60 -9.09 -3.97 -4.55
C VAL A 60 -10.41 -4.14 -5.25
N ARG A 61 -10.65 -5.34 -5.70
CA ARG A 61 -11.97 -5.71 -6.19
C ARG A 61 -12.38 -7.01 -5.54
N GLU A 62 -13.66 -7.26 -5.56
CA GLU A 62 -14.26 -8.41 -4.92
C GLU A 62 -14.82 -9.32 -5.98
N ARG A 63 -14.64 -10.61 -5.79
CA ARG A 63 -15.25 -11.60 -6.66
C ARG A 63 -15.77 -12.73 -5.80
N ARG A 64 -16.65 -13.54 -6.37
CA ARG A 64 -17.12 -14.72 -5.68
C ARG A 64 -16.20 -15.88 -5.98
N GLY A 65 -16.01 -16.73 -4.99
CA GLY A 65 -15.12 -17.85 -5.16
C GLY A 65 -15.27 -18.83 -4.01
N GLY A 66 -14.25 -19.67 -3.84
CA GLY A 66 -14.32 -20.71 -2.85
C GLY A 66 -14.94 -21.97 -3.43
N SER A 67 -14.98 -23.02 -2.63
CA SER A 67 -15.44 -24.32 -3.10
C SER A 67 -16.90 -24.33 -3.50
N ASP A 68 -17.72 -23.45 -2.89
CA ASP A 68 -19.14 -23.38 -3.24
C ASP A 68 -19.50 -22.10 -3.97
N GLY A 69 -18.51 -21.27 -4.35
CA GLY A 69 -18.74 -20.07 -5.11
C GLY A 69 -19.40 -18.94 -4.36
N ARG A 70 -19.51 -19.05 -3.04
CA ARG A 70 -20.18 -18.02 -2.24
C ARG A 70 -19.26 -17.08 -1.50
N GLN A 71 -18.02 -17.47 -1.35
CA GLN A 71 -17.09 -16.71 -0.59
C GLN A 71 -16.71 -15.43 -1.31
N ARG A 72 -16.57 -14.35 -0.58
CA ARG A 72 -16.08 -13.10 -1.13
C ARG A 72 -14.56 -13.12 -1.09
N ILE A 73 -13.97 -13.06 -2.28
CA ILE A 73 -12.53 -13.10 -2.44
C ILE A 73 -12.09 -11.72 -2.89
N TYR A 74 -11.09 -11.17 -2.23
CA TYR A 74 -10.56 -9.85 -2.57
C TYR A 74 -9.28 -9.99 -3.35
N GLN A 75 -9.14 -9.15 -4.35
CA GLN A 75 -8.02 -9.18 -5.28
C GLN A 75 -7.42 -7.79 -5.40
N LEU A 76 -6.11 -7.70 -5.40
CA LEU A 76 -5.42 -6.43 -5.56
C LEU A 76 -5.58 -5.91 -6.98
N THR A 77 -5.90 -4.62 -7.10
CA THR A 77 -5.92 -3.92 -8.39
C THR A 77 -5.06 -2.68 -8.22
N PRO A 78 -3.76 -2.79 -8.47
CA PRO A 78 -2.80 -1.76 -8.04
C PRO A 78 -2.74 -0.51 -8.88
N ASP A 79 -3.43 -0.45 -10.02
CA ASP A 79 -3.33 0.70 -10.92
C ASP A 79 -3.46 2.06 -10.27
N PRO A 80 -4.43 2.30 -9.35
CA PRO A 80 -4.51 3.63 -8.75
C PRO A 80 -3.28 4.03 -7.93
N LEU A 81 -2.45 3.07 -7.54
CA LEU A 81 -1.21 3.39 -6.82
C LEU A 81 -0.21 4.12 -7.72
N ARG A 82 -0.40 4.08 -9.03
CA ARG A 82 0.45 4.84 -9.94
C ARG A 82 0.36 6.33 -9.66
N GLU A 83 -0.80 6.81 -9.28
CA GLU A 83 -0.99 8.21 -8.95
C GLU A 83 -0.18 8.58 -7.70
N VAL A 84 -0.22 7.71 -6.70
CA VAL A 84 0.54 7.90 -5.46
C VAL A 84 2.05 7.87 -5.77
N ALA A 85 2.47 6.90 -6.57
CA ALA A 85 3.86 6.75 -6.95
C ALA A 85 4.35 7.96 -7.73
N ARG A 86 3.53 8.46 -8.64
CA ARG A 86 3.88 9.61 -9.46
C ARG A 86 4.07 10.86 -8.61
N TRP A 87 3.18 11.05 -7.65
CA TRP A 87 3.33 12.16 -6.73
C TRP A 87 4.64 12.04 -5.95
N ALA A 88 4.93 10.84 -5.42
CA ALA A 88 6.12 10.61 -4.62
C ALA A 88 7.39 10.79 -5.44
N GLU A 89 7.33 10.48 -6.74
CA GLU A 89 8.48 10.65 -7.62
C GLU A 89 8.95 12.10 -7.69
N GLY A 90 8.04 13.03 -7.50
CA GLY A 90 8.42 14.45 -7.49
C GLY A 90 9.37 14.80 -6.37
N TYR A 91 9.49 13.95 -5.38
CA TYR A 91 10.35 14.18 -4.24
C TYR A 91 11.65 13.37 -4.28
N THR A 92 11.84 12.54 -5.29
CA THR A 92 13.02 11.68 -5.33
C THR A 92 14.30 12.48 -5.43
N VAL A 93 14.24 13.68 -5.97
CA VAL A 93 15.40 14.53 -6.08
C VAL A 93 16.00 14.81 -4.69
N PHE A 94 15.17 14.84 -3.66
CA PHE A 94 15.62 15.16 -2.31
C PHE A 94 16.47 14.02 -1.70
N TRP A 95 16.01 12.80 -1.84
CA TRP A 95 16.78 11.69 -1.26
C TRP A 95 17.81 11.14 -2.21
N ARG A 96 17.59 11.21 -3.53
CA ARG A 96 18.65 10.84 -4.47
C ARG A 96 19.82 11.78 -4.38
N GLY A 97 19.53 13.07 -4.28
CA GLY A 97 20.56 14.07 -4.06
C GLY A 97 21.31 13.79 -2.78
N GLY A 98 20.60 13.44 -1.72
CA GLY A 98 21.21 13.10 -0.46
C GLY A 98 22.11 11.88 -0.56
N LEU A 99 21.63 10.86 -1.25
CA LEU A 99 22.42 9.65 -1.46
C LEU A 99 23.68 9.93 -2.27
N SER A 100 23.55 10.76 -3.31
CA SER A 100 24.69 11.12 -4.12
C SER A 100 25.74 11.86 -3.31
N ARG A 101 25.31 12.75 -2.47
CA ARG A 101 26.22 13.49 -1.60
C ARG A 101 26.90 12.56 -0.61
N LEU A 102 26.15 11.65 -0.05
CA LEU A 102 26.69 10.70 0.89
C LEU A 102 27.72 9.80 0.21
N LYS A 103 27.40 9.33 -0.98
CA LYS A 103 28.30 8.50 -1.74
C LYS A 103 29.61 9.23 -2.04
N ARG A 104 29.50 10.46 -2.48
CA ARG A 104 30.71 11.25 -2.76
C ARG A 104 31.55 11.47 -1.51
N HIS A 105 30.91 11.70 -0.39
CA HIS A 105 31.62 11.88 0.86
C HIS A 105 32.39 10.62 1.24
N VAL A 106 31.75 9.47 1.10
CA VAL A 106 32.43 8.22 1.40
C VAL A 106 33.59 7.97 0.46
N GLU A 107 33.34 8.19 -0.85
CA GLU A 107 34.41 7.97 -1.82
C GLU A 107 35.61 8.87 -1.62
N ARG A 108 35.37 10.04 -1.03
CA ARG A 108 36.38 10.96 -0.84
C ARG A 108 37.10 10.79 0.40
N GLY A 109 36.97 10.03 1.00
CA GLY A 109 37.61 9.94 2.05
C GLY A 109 37.39 9.36 3.00
N ALA A 110 36.84 8.85 2.88
CA ALA A 110 36.50 8.38 3.69
C ALA A 110 36.80 7.56 4.47
N GLY A 111 36.77 7.43 4.76
CA GLY A 111 36.94 6.78 5.65
C GLY A 111 36.17 5.84 5.94
N PRO A 112 36.32 5.26 6.56
CA PRO A 112 35.77 4.18 6.77
C PRO A 112 34.71 4.16 7.55
N SER A 113 34.29 4.31 7.87
CA SER A 113 33.55 4.18 8.48
C SER A 113 32.68 4.00 9.02
N ARG A 114 32.25 4.18 9.34
CA ARG A 114 31.50 4.09 9.95
C ARG A 114 30.33 3.99 9.52
N ARG A 115 29.43 3.75 9.82
CA ARG A 115 28.38 3.58 9.47
C ARG A 115 27.46 4.02 9.85
N GLU A 116 26.77 4.22 9.93
CA GLU A 116 25.91 4.65 10.24
C GLU A 116 24.88 4.42 9.94
N ARG A 117 24.03 4.29 10.25
CA ARG A 117 23.00 4.02 10.10
C ARG A 117 22.35 4.52 10.04
#